data_08ee82244e9df4b68837f72c2a8269c6
#
_entry.id   08ee82244e9df4b68837f72c2a8269c6
#
_cell.length_a   1.000
_cell.length_b   1.000
_cell.length_c   1.000
_cell.angle_alpha   90.00
_cell.angle_beta   90.00
_cell.angle_gamma   90.00
#
_symmetry.space_group_name_H-M   'P 1'
#
loop_
_entity.id
_entity.type
_entity.pdbx_description
1 polymer ?
#
loop_
_entity_poly.entity_id
_entity_poly.type
_entity_poly.pdbx_seq_one_letter_code
_entity_poly.pdbx_strand_id
1 'polypeptide(L)'
;MNETDIQKLLQEANDHVPRLSFEEANNLIATANTLIIDVRETSEIQATGLIKNAVNIPKSVIDANFDHSLIKNHLNDNEDITILVYCAVGVRSALVGHKLIKHGYKKVLNLGGFAEWASSNGLIDPIN
;
A
#
# COMPACT_ATOMS: atom_id res chain seq x y z
N MET A 1 -19.16 -4.11 14.39
CA MET A 1 -18.17 -5.18 14.18
C MET A 1 -17.36 -5.36 15.46
N ASN A 2 -17.30 -6.57 15.99
CA ASN A 2 -16.55 -6.83 17.21
C ASN A 2 -15.08 -7.14 16.89
N GLU A 3 -14.26 -7.23 17.94
CA GLU A 3 -12.83 -7.47 17.81
C GLU A 3 -12.50 -8.76 17.05
N THR A 4 -13.27 -9.82 17.29
CA THR A 4 -13.09 -11.11 16.61
C THR A 4 -13.32 -10.97 15.10
N ASP A 5 -14.33 -10.21 14.69
CA ASP A 5 -14.62 -9.99 13.28
C ASP A 5 -13.51 -9.18 12.59
N ILE A 6 -12.97 -8.18 13.30
CA ILE A 6 -11.84 -7.39 12.80
C ILE A 6 -10.61 -8.26 12.61
N GLN A 7 -10.33 -9.14 13.60
CA GLN A 7 -9.20 -10.07 13.52
C GLN A 7 -9.33 -11.04 12.35
N LYS A 8 -10.54 -11.55 12.09
CA LYS A 8 -10.80 -12.44 10.96
C LYS A 8 -10.59 -11.74 9.63
N LEU A 9 -11.07 -10.49 9.50
CA LEU A 9 -10.88 -9.70 8.29
C LEU A 9 -9.40 -9.45 8.02
N LEU A 10 -8.64 -9.12 9.07
CA LEU A 10 -7.22 -8.87 8.94
C LEU A 10 -6.45 -10.14 8.58
N GLN A 11 -6.80 -11.26 9.19
CA GLN A 11 -6.19 -12.54 8.85
C GLN A 11 -6.44 -12.90 7.39
N GLU A 12 -7.66 -12.78 6.93
CA GLU A 12 -8.02 -13.03 5.53
C GLU A 12 -7.23 -12.12 4.59
N ALA A 13 -7.13 -10.84 4.94
CA ALA A 13 -6.35 -9.89 4.15
C ALA A 13 -4.88 -10.31 4.08
N ASN A 14 -4.28 -10.66 5.20
CA ASN A 14 -2.88 -11.09 5.26
C ASN A 14 -2.64 -12.38 4.47
N ASP A 15 -3.64 -13.28 4.42
CA ASP A 15 -3.53 -14.52 3.66
C ASP A 15 -3.50 -14.27 2.15
N HIS A 16 -4.11 -13.20 1.68
CA HIS A 16 -4.21 -12.87 0.25
C HIS A 16 -3.20 -11.81 -0.20
N VAL A 17 -2.66 -11.01 0.73
CA VAL A 17 -1.73 -9.93 0.42
C VAL A 17 -0.44 -10.16 1.20
N PRO A 18 0.52 -10.91 0.63
CA PRO A 18 1.77 -11.20 1.32
C PRO A 18 2.51 -9.93 1.74
N ARG A 19 3.04 -9.96 2.95
CA ARG A 19 3.83 -8.84 3.49
C ARG A 19 5.30 -9.05 3.14
N LEU A 20 5.92 -8.00 2.61
CA LEU A 20 7.32 -8.01 2.23
C LEU A 20 8.21 -7.56 3.39
N SER A 21 9.43 -8.12 3.46
CA SER A 21 10.49 -7.51 4.26
C SER A 21 10.99 -6.24 3.55
N PHE A 22 11.75 -5.41 4.27
CA PHE A 22 12.37 -4.24 3.64
C PHE A 22 13.25 -4.64 2.46
N GLU A 23 14.05 -5.69 2.61
CA GLU A 23 14.94 -6.15 1.55
C GLU A 23 14.16 -6.62 0.32
N GLU A 24 13.09 -7.40 0.51
CA GLU A 24 12.24 -7.84 -0.58
C GLU A 24 11.60 -6.67 -1.31
N ALA A 25 11.05 -5.71 -0.56
CA ALA A 25 10.41 -4.53 -1.14
C ALA A 25 11.41 -3.69 -1.92
N ASN A 26 12.57 -3.42 -1.34
CA ASN A 26 13.62 -2.62 -1.98
C ASN A 26 14.11 -3.27 -3.26
N ASN A 27 14.27 -4.60 -3.26
CA ASN A 27 14.66 -5.34 -4.45
C ASN A 27 13.62 -5.28 -5.55
N LEU A 28 12.34 -5.43 -5.22
CA LEU A 28 11.25 -5.30 -6.19
C LEU A 28 11.20 -3.91 -6.82
N ILE A 29 11.32 -2.87 -6.00
CA ILE A 29 11.32 -1.49 -6.48
C ILE A 29 12.47 -1.25 -7.46
N ALA A 30 13.62 -1.86 -7.23
CA ALA A 30 14.79 -1.71 -8.07
C ALA A 30 14.71 -2.51 -9.38
N THR A 31 14.01 -3.64 -9.40
CA THR A 31 14.08 -4.61 -10.50
C THR A 31 12.77 -4.82 -11.26
N ALA A 32 11.65 -4.31 -10.77
CA ALA A 32 10.35 -4.52 -11.40
C ALA A 32 9.61 -3.19 -11.59
N ASN A 33 8.59 -3.21 -12.44
CA ASN A 33 7.67 -2.08 -12.53
C ASN A 33 6.74 -2.12 -11.33
N THR A 34 6.78 -1.10 -10.49
CA THR A 34 5.98 -1.04 -9.28
C THR A 34 5.18 0.26 -9.21
N LEU A 35 3.99 0.17 -8.64
CA LEU A 35 3.21 1.33 -8.19
C LEU A 35 3.14 1.25 -6.67
N ILE A 36 3.70 2.24 -5.98
CA ILE A 36 3.72 2.28 -4.52
C ILE A 36 2.60 3.22 -4.07
N ILE A 37 1.68 2.69 -3.27
CA ILE A 37 0.53 3.44 -2.79
C ILE A 37 0.59 3.59 -1.27
N ASP A 38 0.61 4.84 -0.80
CA ASP A 38 0.47 5.18 0.61
C ASP A 38 -1.02 5.36 0.91
N VAL A 39 -1.58 4.51 1.78
CA VAL A 39 -3.00 4.57 2.11
C VAL A 39 -3.28 5.29 3.43
N ARG A 40 -2.26 5.98 3.98
CA ARG A 40 -2.42 6.82 5.16
C ARG A 40 -3.21 8.08 4.82
N GLU A 41 -3.74 8.74 5.85
CA GLU A 41 -4.41 10.01 5.66
C GLU A 41 -3.41 11.14 5.37
N THR A 42 -3.86 12.17 4.68
CA THR A 42 -3.00 13.27 4.22
C THR A 42 -2.24 13.94 5.37
N SER A 43 -2.87 14.05 6.55
CA SER A 43 -2.24 14.64 7.74
C SER A 43 -1.00 13.85 8.20
N GLU A 44 -1.03 12.53 8.06
CA GLU A 44 0.11 11.69 8.42
C GLU A 44 1.29 11.95 7.48
N ILE A 45 1.00 12.11 6.20
CA ILE A 45 2.02 12.34 5.17
C ILE A 45 2.69 13.69 5.36
N GLN A 46 1.93 14.71 5.72
CA GLN A 46 2.49 16.04 5.99
C GLN A 46 3.51 16.02 7.11
N ALA A 47 3.35 15.09 8.07
CA ALA A 47 4.28 14.98 9.18
C ALA A 47 5.56 14.20 8.83
N THR A 48 5.51 13.27 7.88
CA THR A 48 6.60 12.31 7.64
C THR A 48 7.18 12.31 6.23
N GLY A 49 6.42 12.80 5.24
CA GLY A 49 6.74 12.55 3.83
C GLY A 49 6.22 11.19 3.36
N LEU A 50 6.58 10.83 2.15
CA LEU A 50 6.18 9.59 1.46
C LEU A 50 7.40 8.71 1.22
N ILE A 51 7.21 7.40 1.11
CA ILE A 51 8.24 6.55 0.52
C ILE A 51 8.50 7.08 -0.90
N LYS A 52 9.76 7.09 -1.31
CA LYS A 52 10.16 7.65 -2.59
C LYS A 52 9.32 7.08 -3.74
N ASN A 53 8.80 7.97 -4.57
CA ASN A 53 7.95 7.66 -5.74
C ASN A 53 6.57 7.11 -5.39
N ALA A 54 6.16 7.10 -4.13
CA ALA A 54 4.82 6.67 -3.75
C ALA A 54 3.78 7.73 -4.13
N VAL A 55 2.55 7.26 -4.36
CA VAL A 55 1.39 8.13 -4.51
C VAL A 55 0.49 7.93 -3.30
N ASN A 56 -0.16 9.01 -2.84
CA ASN A 56 -1.07 8.92 -1.71
C ASN A 56 -2.50 8.76 -2.19
N ILE A 57 -3.10 7.63 -1.83
CA ILE A 57 -4.53 7.39 -2.04
C ILE A 57 -5.07 6.92 -0.68
N PRO A 58 -5.62 7.83 0.14
CA PRO A 58 -6.03 7.47 1.50
C PRO A 58 -7.07 6.36 1.52
N LYS A 59 -6.96 5.49 2.51
CA LYS A 59 -7.95 4.42 2.71
C LYS A 59 -9.36 4.97 2.80
N SER A 60 -9.56 6.13 3.45
CA SER A 60 -10.87 6.77 3.56
C SER A 60 -11.50 7.06 2.19
N VAL A 61 -10.68 7.48 1.23
CA VAL A 61 -11.13 7.73 -0.16
C VAL A 61 -11.52 6.42 -0.84
N ILE A 62 -10.68 5.40 -0.69
CA ILE A 62 -10.93 4.08 -1.30
C ILE A 62 -12.20 3.46 -0.72
N ASP A 63 -12.40 3.56 0.59
CA ASP A 63 -13.56 2.96 1.26
C ASP A 63 -14.86 3.71 0.98
N ALA A 64 -14.78 5.04 0.80
CA ALA A 64 -15.98 5.86 0.57
C ALA A 64 -16.60 5.59 -0.80
N ASN A 65 -15.78 5.48 -1.82
CA ASN A 65 -16.27 5.26 -3.19
C ASN A 65 -15.13 4.76 -4.06
N PHE A 66 -14.93 3.44 -4.08
CA PHE A 66 -13.86 2.87 -4.89
C PHE A 66 -14.17 3.08 -6.37
N ASP A 67 -13.22 3.70 -7.06
CA ASP A 67 -13.26 3.92 -8.49
C ASP A 67 -11.94 3.43 -9.08
N HIS A 68 -12.01 2.58 -10.09
CA HIS A 68 -10.82 2.05 -10.74
C HIS A 68 -9.88 3.14 -11.27
N SER A 69 -10.39 4.33 -11.58
CA SER A 69 -9.56 5.45 -12.03
C SER A 69 -8.54 5.88 -10.99
N LEU A 70 -8.83 5.68 -9.68
CA LEU A 70 -7.87 5.98 -8.61
C LEU A 70 -6.56 5.23 -8.80
N ILE A 71 -6.63 4.03 -9.36
CA ILE A 71 -5.47 3.18 -9.58
C ILE A 71 -5.00 3.25 -11.04
N LYS A 72 -5.92 3.13 -11.99
CA LYS A 72 -5.59 3.05 -13.42
C LYS A 72 -4.85 4.27 -13.94
N ASN A 73 -5.14 5.45 -13.40
CA ASN A 73 -4.46 6.68 -13.80
C ASN A 73 -2.95 6.64 -13.52
N HIS A 74 -2.51 5.76 -12.62
CA HIS A 74 -1.10 5.60 -12.26
C HIS A 74 -0.44 4.42 -12.95
N LEU A 75 -1.18 3.60 -13.69
CA LEU A 75 -0.64 2.39 -14.31
C LEU A 75 -0.04 2.64 -15.69
N ASN A 76 -0.38 3.75 -16.34
CA ASN A 76 0.09 4.10 -17.70
C ASN A 76 -0.14 2.97 -18.71
N ASP A 77 -1.30 2.30 -18.62
CA ASP A 77 -1.67 1.14 -19.46
C ASP A 77 -0.75 -0.07 -19.30
N ASN A 78 0.03 -0.12 -18.23
CA ASN A 78 0.92 -1.24 -17.93
C ASN A 78 0.19 -2.26 -17.05
N GLU A 79 -0.24 -3.38 -17.66
CA GLU A 79 -0.96 -4.44 -16.96
C GLU A 79 -0.04 -5.33 -16.12
N ASP A 80 1.27 -5.26 -16.33
CA ASP A 80 2.25 -6.11 -15.65
C ASP A 80 2.91 -5.43 -14.46
N ILE A 81 2.26 -4.39 -13.92
CA ILE A 81 2.79 -3.64 -12.79
C ILE A 81 2.46 -4.35 -11.47
N THR A 82 3.41 -4.32 -10.54
CA THR A 82 3.21 -4.81 -9.19
C THR A 82 2.79 -3.65 -8.29
N ILE A 83 1.68 -3.80 -7.58
CA ILE A 83 1.18 -2.77 -6.67
C ILE A 83 1.67 -3.08 -5.26
N LEU A 84 2.37 -2.12 -4.67
CA LEU A 84 2.86 -2.20 -3.29
C LEU A 84 2.09 -1.19 -2.45
N VAL A 85 1.34 -1.66 -1.46
CA VAL A 85 0.56 -0.79 -0.58
C VAL A 85 1.23 -0.73 0.80
N TYR A 86 1.20 0.45 1.43
CA TYR A 86 1.73 0.59 2.79
C TYR A 86 0.92 1.61 3.59
N CYS A 87 1.04 1.53 4.90
CA CYS A 87 0.46 2.51 5.83
C CYS A 87 1.45 2.78 6.97
N ALA A 88 0.99 3.11 8.17
CA ALA A 88 1.89 3.37 9.30
C ALA A 88 2.56 2.08 9.80
N VAL A 89 1.77 0.99 9.97
CA VAL A 89 2.24 -0.28 10.54
C VAL A 89 1.82 -1.53 9.74
N GLY A 90 1.15 -1.36 8.61
CA GLY A 90 0.81 -2.47 7.72
C GLY A 90 -0.60 -3.04 7.86
N VAL A 91 -1.44 -2.51 8.76
CA VAL A 91 -2.81 -3.01 8.97
C VAL A 91 -3.78 -2.48 7.90
N ARG A 92 -3.85 -1.16 7.76
CA ARG A 92 -4.71 -0.53 6.74
C ARG A 92 -4.33 -0.97 5.33
N SER A 93 -3.03 -1.11 5.08
CA SER A 93 -2.52 -1.54 3.78
C SER A 93 -2.90 -3.00 3.46
N ALA A 94 -2.91 -3.88 4.45
CA ALA A 94 -3.39 -5.26 4.24
C ALA A 94 -4.86 -5.26 3.79
N LEU A 95 -5.69 -4.46 4.46
CA LEU A 95 -7.12 -4.38 4.14
C LEU A 95 -7.36 -3.76 2.75
N VAL A 96 -6.65 -2.69 2.41
CA VAL A 96 -6.74 -2.07 1.08
C VAL A 96 -6.23 -3.02 0.00
N GLY A 97 -5.10 -3.68 0.23
CA GLY A 97 -4.55 -4.63 -0.73
C GLY A 97 -5.53 -5.76 -1.03
N HIS A 98 -6.19 -6.29 -0.01
CA HIS A 98 -7.21 -7.33 -0.19
C HIS A 98 -8.39 -6.81 -1.01
N LYS A 99 -8.82 -5.57 -0.76
CA LYS A 99 -9.89 -4.95 -1.54
C LYS A 99 -9.48 -4.81 -3.01
N LEU A 100 -8.25 -4.42 -3.30
CA LEU A 100 -7.75 -4.32 -4.67
C LEU A 100 -7.76 -5.68 -5.37
N ILE A 101 -7.35 -6.74 -4.68
CA ILE A 101 -7.39 -8.09 -5.24
C ILE A 101 -8.83 -8.49 -5.58
N LYS A 102 -9.79 -8.18 -4.71
CA LYS A 102 -11.20 -8.46 -4.97
C LYS A 102 -11.74 -7.69 -6.17
N HIS A 103 -11.15 -6.54 -6.48
CA HIS A 103 -11.51 -5.73 -7.65
C HIS A 103 -10.73 -6.11 -8.92
N GLY A 104 -9.96 -7.19 -8.89
CA GLY A 104 -9.32 -7.74 -10.08
C GLY A 104 -7.85 -7.43 -10.28
N TYR A 105 -7.21 -6.70 -9.36
CA TYR A 105 -5.77 -6.47 -9.43
C TYR A 105 -5.04 -7.72 -8.94
N LYS A 106 -4.11 -8.24 -9.73
CA LYS A 106 -3.52 -9.57 -9.50
C LYS A 106 -2.25 -9.55 -8.69
N LYS A 107 -1.40 -8.53 -8.87
CA LYS A 107 -0.09 -8.45 -8.23
C LYS A 107 -0.12 -7.34 -7.19
N VAL A 108 -0.64 -7.66 -6.00
CA VAL A 108 -0.75 -6.70 -4.89
C VAL A 108 -0.05 -7.28 -3.68
N LEU A 109 0.91 -6.54 -3.15
CA LEU A 109 1.71 -6.95 -2.00
C LEU A 109 1.68 -5.86 -0.94
N ASN A 110 1.83 -6.25 0.33
CA ASN A 110 1.88 -5.31 1.45
C ASN A 110 3.33 -4.94 1.75
N LEU A 111 3.70 -3.71 1.43
CA LEU A 111 5.04 -3.21 1.76
C LEU A 111 5.22 -3.05 3.28
N GLY A 112 4.12 -2.90 4.01
CA GLY A 112 4.15 -2.85 5.47
C GLY A 112 3.97 -1.46 6.05
N GLY A 113 4.90 -1.04 6.89
CA GLY A 113 4.78 0.21 7.62
C GLY A 113 5.84 1.24 7.25
N PHE A 114 5.43 2.52 7.22
CA PHE A 114 6.34 3.64 6.97
C PHE A 114 7.47 3.68 8.01
N ALA A 115 7.14 3.45 9.29
CA ALA A 115 8.14 3.49 10.35
C ALA A 115 9.24 2.43 10.15
N GLU A 116 8.85 1.23 9.74
CA GLU A 116 9.79 0.16 9.44
C GLU A 116 10.68 0.50 8.25
N TRP A 117 10.10 1.07 7.19
CA TRP A 117 10.83 1.53 6.01
C TRP A 117 11.86 2.60 6.39
N ALA A 118 11.43 3.61 7.16
CA ALA A 118 12.29 4.71 7.57
C ALA A 118 13.44 4.23 8.48
N SER A 119 13.15 3.33 9.43
CA SER A 119 14.18 2.80 10.34
C SER A 119 15.16 1.88 9.64
N SER A 120 14.81 1.36 8.47
CA SER A 120 15.68 0.56 7.62
C SER A 120 16.46 1.42 6.60
N ASN A 121 16.41 2.73 6.74
CA ASN A 121 17.06 3.70 5.85
C ASN A 121 16.51 3.71 4.43
N GLY A 122 15.23 3.37 4.27
CA GLY A 122 14.55 3.49 2.99
C GLY A 122 14.43 4.94 2.55
N LEU A 123 14.42 5.18 1.24
CA LEU A 123 14.37 6.53 0.69
C LEU A 123 12.98 7.14 0.86
N ILE A 124 12.95 8.42 1.21
CA ILE A 124 11.72 9.17 1.51
C ILE A 124 11.72 10.46 0.73
N ASP A 125 10.57 10.80 0.13
CA ASP A 125 10.32 12.08 -0.49
C ASP A 125 9.63 12.98 0.54
N PRO A 126 10.27 14.08 0.97
CA PRO A 126 9.62 15.00 1.90
C PRO A 126 8.49 15.78 1.22
N ILE A 127 7.50 16.15 2.00
CA ILE A 127 6.42 17.04 1.54
C ILE A 127 6.77 18.46 1.98
N ASN A 128 6.86 19.35 1.00
CA ASN A 128 7.16 20.75 1.26
C ASN A 128 5.90 21.60 1.36
#